data_fcdaae44c07db729d7aeeffc35ab730a
#
_entry.id   fcdaae44c07db729d7aeeffc35ab730a
#
_cell.length_a   1.000
_cell.length_b   1.000
_cell.length_c   1.000
_cell.angle_alpha   90.00
_cell.angle_beta   90.00
_cell.angle_gamma   90.00
#
_symmetry.space_group_name_H-M   'P 1'
#
loop_
_entity.id
_entity.type
_entity.pdbx_description
1 polymer ?
#
loop_
_entity_poly.entity_id
_entity_poly.type
_entity_poly.pdbx_seq_one_letter_code
_entity_poly.pdbx_strand_id
1 'polypeptide(L)'
;RAFPHEDYISHQPLLLLAPDFPFHSAGILPSLEDLLFYTIAEGQEKIPAHKFTTALKATGLRTGDPRLKECMEMLKVTLKTTSDGALDRHLFKKCVQSNIVLLTQAFRKKFVIPDFQPFCAHIDELYENAKNMSGGQVADYIPQLARFSPDLWAVSLCTIDGQRHTVGDTKVPFCLQSCVKPLKYAIAVHDHGTEYVHRFIGKEPSGLRFNNFQSERESGDRNFAIGYYLKEKKCFPEGTDMTSILDFYFQLCSIEVTCESASVMAATLANGGFCPITGERVLSPEAVRNTLSLMHSCGMYDFSGQFAFHVGLPAKSGVAGGILLVVPNVMGIMCWSPPLDKLGNSVRGIQFCTDLVSLCNFHNYDNLRHFAKKLDPRREGGDQRVKSVINLLFAAYTGDVSALRRFALSSMDMEQRDYDSRTALHVAAAEGHAEVVRFLLEACKVNPVPRDRWGNTPMDEAVHFGHHDVVTILRDYHTQYSPQASGPKENAEQNLDGML
;
A
#
# COMPACT_ATOMS: atom_id res chain seq x y z
N ARG A 1 -14.23 -36.00 -3.06
CA ARG A 1 -12.93 -36.31 -3.67
C ARG A 1 -11.99 -35.21 -3.24
N ALA A 2 -11.04 -35.57 -2.33
CA ALA A 2 -9.99 -34.70 -1.81
C ALA A 2 -8.90 -34.55 -2.87
N PHE A 3 -8.41 -33.31 -3.04
CA PHE A 3 -7.18 -33.04 -3.79
C PHE A 3 -6.01 -33.02 -2.82
N PRO A 4 -4.83 -33.54 -3.21
CA PRO A 4 -3.67 -33.62 -2.34
C PRO A 4 -2.97 -32.26 -2.18
N HIS A 5 -2.43 -32.04 -1.00
CA HIS A 5 -1.52 -30.94 -0.68
C HIS A 5 -0.25 -31.06 -1.54
N GLU A 6 0.03 -30.07 -2.35
CA GLU A 6 1.36 -29.87 -2.94
C GLU A 6 2.19 -29.01 -2.01
N ASP A 7 3.34 -29.57 -1.65
CA ASP A 7 4.38 -28.94 -0.84
C ASP A 7 4.97 -27.73 -1.56
N TYR A 8 4.82 -26.53 -0.98
CA TYR A 8 5.56 -25.35 -1.38
C TYR A 8 7.02 -25.50 -0.99
N ILE A 9 7.84 -25.84 -1.96
CA ILE A 9 9.30 -25.80 -1.85
C ILE A 9 9.70 -24.32 -1.71
N SER A 10 10.19 -23.96 -0.54
CA SER A 10 10.76 -22.64 -0.26
C SER A 10 12.07 -22.46 -1.03
N HIS A 11 12.02 -21.72 -2.14
CA HIS A 11 13.23 -21.16 -2.71
C HIS A 11 13.75 -20.04 -1.81
N GLN A 12 14.83 -20.32 -1.10
CA GLN A 12 15.62 -19.29 -0.41
C GLN A 12 16.31 -18.41 -1.47
N PRO A 13 16.14 -17.08 -1.44
CA PRO A 13 16.99 -16.20 -2.24
C PRO A 13 18.35 -16.06 -1.59
N LEU A 14 19.39 -16.22 -2.39
CA LEU A 14 20.78 -15.93 -2.03
C LEU A 14 20.89 -14.53 -1.42
N LEU A 15 21.41 -14.49 -0.20
CA LEU A 15 21.83 -13.27 0.48
C LEU A 15 23.01 -12.65 -0.28
N LEU A 16 22.80 -11.53 -0.95
CA LEU A 16 23.86 -10.62 -1.33
C LEU A 16 24.34 -9.90 -0.06
N LEU A 17 25.48 -10.32 0.44
CA LEU A 17 26.18 -9.75 1.59
C LEU A 17 26.79 -8.40 1.21
N ALA A 18 26.49 -7.36 1.96
CA ALA A 18 27.26 -6.12 1.93
C ALA A 18 28.69 -6.37 2.47
N PRO A 19 29.72 -5.75 1.89
CA PRO A 19 31.12 -6.12 2.16
C PRO A 19 31.70 -5.40 3.34
N ASP A 20 31.20 -5.35 4.52
CA ASP A 20 31.94 -4.85 5.72
C ASP A 20 31.30 -5.31 7.03
N PHE A 21 31.15 -6.65 7.20
CA PHE A 21 30.90 -7.21 8.52
C PHE A 21 32.16 -7.91 9.02
N PRO A 22 32.63 -7.60 10.23
CA PRO A 22 33.75 -8.32 10.82
C PRO A 22 33.28 -9.73 11.22
N PHE A 23 33.44 -10.70 10.33
CA PHE A 23 33.30 -12.12 10.66
C PHE A 23 34.61 -12.60 11.30
N HIS A 24 34.62 -12.64 12.62
CA HIS A 24 35.57 -13.47 13.35
C HIS A 24 34.79 -14.46 14.20
N SER A 25 34.55 -15.62 13.65
CA SER A 25 34.64 -16.99 14.23
C SER A 25 33.78 -17.98 13.44
N ALA A 26 34.31 -19.18 13.29
CA ALA A 26 33.81 -20.24 12.42
C ALA A 26 32.39 -20.73 12.76
N GLY A 27 31.52 -20.83 11.76
CA GLY A 27 30.63 -21.96 11.59
C GLY A 27 29.18 -21.82 12.03
N ILE A 28 28.68 -20.69 12.59
CA ILE A 28 27.28 -20.55 12.97
C ILE A 28 26.66 -19.35 12.25
N LEU A 29 25.64 -19.58 11.42
CA LEU A 29 24.88 -18.51 10.80
C LEU A 29 24.27 -17.63 11.89
N PRO A 30 24.30 -16.27 11.75
CA PRO A 30 23.72 -15.36 12.72
C PRO A 30 22.21 -15.62 12.85
N SER A 31 21.68 -15.56 14.07
CA SER A 31 20.24 -15.71 14.31
C SER A 31 19.46 -14.52 13.72
N LEU A 32 18.14 -14.70 13.52
CA LEU A 32 17.28 -13.59 13.02
C LEU A 32 17.33 -12.38 13.95
N GLU A 33 17.40 -12.59 15.24
CA GLU A 33 17.52 -11.52 16.25
C GLU A 33 18.84 -10.76 16.12
N ASP A 34 19.91 -11.46 15.80
CA ASP A 34 21.22 -10.85 15.57
C ASP A 34 21.21 -9.99 14.31
N LEU A 35 20.63 -10.52 13.21
CA LEU A 35 20.48 -9.76 11.97
C LEU A 35 19.61 -8.52 12.18
N LEU A 36 18.53 -8.66 12.94
CA LEU A 36 17.66 -7.54 13.27
C LEU A 36 18.39 -6.49 14.13
N PHE A 37 19.19 -6.94 15.11
CA PHE A 37 20.02 -6.05 15.93
C PHE A 37 20.95 -5.22 15.05
N TYR A 38 21.74 -5.85 14.19
CA TYR A 38 22.67 -5.16 13.30
C TYR A 38 21.96 -4.18 12.34
N THR A 39 20.78 -4.54 11.86
CA THR A 39 19.97 -3.68 10.98
C THR A 39 19.58 -2.36 11.68
N ILE A 40 19.23 -2.42 12.97
CA ILE A 40 18.76 -1.26 13.72
C ILE A 40 19.95 -0.51 14.37
N ALA A 41 20.97 -1.23 14.80
CA ALA A 41 22.14 -0.66 15.46
C ALA A 41 23.00 0.20 14.52
N GLU A 42 23.02 -0.11 13.22
CA GLU A 42 23.81 0.61 12.20
C GLU A 42 25.29 0.75 12.61
N GLY A 43 25.90 -0.36 13.05
CA GLY A 43 27.30 -0.42 13.47
C GLY A 43 27.56 -0.02 14.93
N GLN A 44 26.54 0.36 15.70
CA GLN A 44 26.70 0.66 17.14
C GLN A 44 26.65 -0.64 17.98
N GLU A 45 27.35 -0.63 19.12
CA GLU A 45 27.35 -1.77 20.06
C GLU A 45 26.04 -1.92 20.85
N LYS A 46 25.29 -0.82 20.99
CA LYS A 46 24.00 -0.77 21.70
C LYS A 46 22.97 0.00 20.90
N ILE A 47 21.70 -0.37 21.07
CA ILE A 47 20.55 0.32 20.49
C ILE A 47 19.84 1.11 21.59
N PRO A 48 19.80 2.45 21.53
CA PRO A 48 18.94 3.24 22.39
C PRO A 48 17.46 2.84 22.18
N ALA A 49 16.68 2.70 23.27
CA ALA A 49 15.30 2.25 23.17
C ALA A 49 14.43 3.13 22.26
N HIS A 50 14.67 4.44 22.25
CA HIS A 50 13.96 5.36 21.36
C HIS A 50 14.28 5.09 19.89
N LYS A 51 15.52 4.69 19.53
CA LYS A 51 15.90 4.34 18.16
C LYS A 51 15.13 3.12 17.69
N PHE A 52 15.03 2.08 18.54
CA PHE A 52 14.22 0.90 18.23
C PHE A 52 12.73 1.24 18.02
N THR A 53 12.14 2.00 18.95
CA THR A 53 10.71 2.36 18.82
C THR A 53 10.43 3.28 17.64
N THR A 54 11.36 4.18 17.30
CA THR A 54 11.25 5.04 16.10
C THR A 54 11.34 4.21 14.82
N ALA A 55 12.32 3.32 14.74
CA ALA A 55 12.47 2.40 13.61
C ALA A 55 11.22 1.51 13.45
N LEU A 56 10.65 1.01 14.55
CA LEU A 56 9.40 0.23 14.55
C LEU A 56 8.23 1.07 13.99
N LYS A 57 8.05 2.30 14.48
CA LYS A 57 6.99 3.20 14.00
C LYS A 57 7.15 3.52 12.51
N ALA A 58 8.36 3.59 12.00
CA ALA A 58 8.63 3.82 10.59
C ALA A 58 8.11 2.67 9.69
N THR A 59 7.99 1.45 10.22
CA THR A 59 7.37 0.32 9.51
C THR A 59 5.84 0.39 9.47
N GLY A 60 5.21 1.31 10.20
CA GLY A 60 3.75 1.43 10.34
C GLY A 60 3.18 0.72 11.55
N LEU A 61 3.97 -0.05 12.31
CA LEU A 61 3.52 -0.70 13.54
C LEU A 61 3.49 0.29 14.69
N ARG A 62 2.49 0.16 15.56
CA ARG A 62 2.37 0.95 16.78
C ARG A 62 2.98 0.20 17.98
N THR A 63 3.59 0.92 18.91
CA THR A 63 4.10 0.34 20.16
C THR A 63 2.99 -0.25 21.05
N GLY A 64 1.74 0.17 20.85
CA GLY A 64 0.55 -0.41 21.50
C GLY A 64 -0.13 -1.52 20.71
N ASP A 65 0.49 -2.05 19.67
CA ASP A 65 -0.05 -3.18 18.89
C ASP A 65 -0.15 -4.42 19.80
N PRO A 66 -1.32 -5.05 19.95
CA PRO A 66 -1.51 -6.22 20.82
C PRO A 66 -0.56 -7.37 20.48
N ARG A 67 -0.18 -7.53 19.21
CA ARG A 67 0.76 -8.56 18.75
C ARG A 67 2.18 -8.33 19.27
N LEU A 68 2.54 -7.10 19.64
CA LEU A 68 3.86 -6.72 20.18
C LEU A 68 3.86 -6.60 21.71
N LYS A 69 2.77 -6.98 22.38
CA LYS A 69 2.59 -6.80 23.82
C LYS A 69 3.79 -7.37 24.62
N GLU A 70 4.17 -8.59 24.34
CA GLU A 70 5.28 -9.26 25.06
C GLU A 70 6.62 -8.55 24.83
N CYS A 71 6.93 -8.17 23.60
CA CYS A 71 8.13 -7.40 23.26
C CYS A 71 8.16 -6.06 24.01
N MET A 72 7.04 -5.33 24.02
CA MET A 72 6.96 -4.02 24.66
C MET A 72 7.01 -4.10 26.20
N GLU A 73 6.42 -5.14 26.79
CA GLU A 73 6.51 -5.40 28.22
C GLU A 73 7.94 -5.77 28.63
N MET A 74 8.59 -6.66 27.88
CA MET A 74 9.99 -7.04 28.11
C MET A 74 10.92 -5.83 27.96
N LEU A 75 10.70 -4.98 26.94
CA LEU A 75 11.44 -3.74 26.74
C LEU A 75 11.31 -2.83 27.97
N LYS A 76 10.10 -2.62 28.49
CA LYS A 76 9.86 -1.81 29.69
C LYS A 76 10.58 -2.35 30.93
N VAL A 77 10.57 -3.68 31.12
CA VAL A 77 11.26 -4.35 32.25
C VAL A 77 12.79 -4.17 32.09
N THR A 78 13.32 -4.42 30.91
CA THR A 78 14.76 -4.33 30.63
C THR A 78 15.28 -2.91 30.84
N LEU A 79 14.52 -1.90 30.39
CA LEU A 79 14.91 -0.49 30.57
C LEU A 79 14.95 -0.03 32.03
N LYS A 80 14.21 -0.66 32.93
CA LYS A 80 14.32 -0.39 34.37
C LYS A 80 15.62 -0.92 34.99
N THR A 81 16.25 -1.88 34.34
CA THR A 81 17.51 -2.53 34.82
C THR A 81 18.75 -1.97 34.12
N THR A 82 18.61 -1.19 33.05
CA THR A 82 19.72 -0.55 32.32
C THR A 82 19.89 0.88 32.80
N SER A 83 21.13 1.28 33.07
CA SER A 83 21.47 2.63 33.54
C SER A 83 21.45 3.69 32.43
N ASP A 84 21.68 3.26 31.19
CA ASP A 84 21.84 4.14 30.01
C ASP A 84 20.65 4.11 29.04
N GLY A 85 19.58 3.34 29.34
CA GLY A 85 18.41 3.23 28.49
C GLY A 85 18.69 2.62 27.11
N ALA A 86 19.80 1.90 26.95
CA ALA A 86 20.21 1.28 25.71
C ALA A 86 20.28 -0.25 25.87
N LEU A 87 20.01 -0.95 24.77
CA LEU A 87 20.00 -2.40 24.68
C LEU A 87 21.27 -2.86 23.98
N ASP A 88 22.07 -3.68 24.66
CA ASP A 88 23.09 -4.49 24.01
C ASP A 88 22.46 -5.65 23.22
N ARG A 89 23.27 -6.38 22.47
CA ARG A 89 22.81 -7.50 21.63
C ARG A 89 22.03 -8.55 22.41
N HIS A 90 22.47 -8.88 23.65
CA HIS A 90 21.84 -9.91 24.47
C HIS A 90 20.46 -9.43 24.98
N LEU A 91 20.40 -8.22 25.51
CA LEU A 91 19.16 -7.61 26.01
C LEU A 91 18.15 -7.38 24.88
N PHE A 92 18.62 -6.95 23.71
CA PHE A 92 17.77 -6.79 22.53
C PHE A 92 17.16 -8.11 22.11
N LYS A 93 17.98 -9.16 21.98
CA LYS A 93 17.50 -10.51 21.64
C LYS A 93 16.42 -10.98 22.59
N LYS A 94 16.60 -10.81 23.89
CA LYS A 94 15.62 -11.15 24.91
C LYS A 94 14.29 -10.39 24.73
N CYS A 95 14.34 -9.10 24.31
CA CYS A 95 13.15 -8.30 24.09
C CYS A 95 12.37 -8.72 22.84
N VAL A 96 13.05 -9.08 21.73
CA VAL A 96 12.39 -9.31 20.44
C VAL A 96 12.04 -10.77 20.15
N GLN A 97 12.55 -11.71 20.91
CA GLN A 97 12.44 -13.14 20.66
C GLN A 97 10.99 -13.61 20.50
N SER A 98 10.06 -13.16 21.34
CA SER A 98 8.65 -13.55 21.29
C SER A 98 7.93 -13.10 20.02
N ASN A 99 8.40 -12.02 19.39
CA ASN A 99 7.76 -11.39 18.23
C ASN A 99 8.67 -11.32 17.01
N ILE A 100 9.72 -12.14 16.99
CA ILE A 100 10.78 -12.05 15.97
C ILE A 100 10.27 -12.17 14.53
N VAL A 101 9.29 -13.03 14.30
CA VAL A 101 8.70 -13.23 12.95
C VAL A 101 8.05 -11.95 12.45
N LEU A 102 7.17 -11.33 13.25
CA LEU A 102 6.47 -10.09 12.89
C LEU A 102 7.47 -8.94 12.68
N LEU A 103 8.43 -8.80 13.60
CA LEU A 103 9.45 -7.76 13.53
C LEU A 103 10.34 -7.95 12.30
N THR A 104 10.77 -9.19 12.01
CA THR A 104 11.57 -9.47 10.83
C THR A 104 10.82 -9.14 9.54
N GLN A 105 9.54 -9.49 9.44
CA GLN A 105 8.71 -9.13 8.28
C GLN A 105 8.63 -7.61 8.11
N ALA A 106 8.40 -6.88 9.19
CA ALA A 106 8.30 -5.42 9.18
C ALA A 106 9.61 -4.77 8.69
N PHE A 107 10.75 -5.14 9.27
CA PHE A 107 12.05 -4.55 8.92
C PHE A 107 12.60 -5.00 7.57
N ARG A 108 12.17 -6.17 7.07
CA ARG A 108 12.47 -6.63 5.70
C ARG A 108 11.54 -6.03 4.65
N LYS A 109 10.69 -5.08 5.01
CA LYS A 109 9.70 -4.45 4.11
C LYS A 109 8.80 -5.48 3.39
N LYS A 110 8.40 -6.56 4.12
CA LYS A 110 7.54 -7.63 3.58
C LYS A 110 6.06 -7.39 3.85
N PHE A 111 5.69 -6.28 4.44
CA PHE A 111 4.30 -5.85 4.54
C PHE A 111 3.75 -5.38 3.20
N VAL A 112 2.43 -5.38 3.07
CA VAL A 112 1.72 -5.04 1.83
C VAL A 112 2.08 -3.65 1.29
N ILE A 113 2.48 -2.72 2.16
CA ILE A 113 3.04 -1.42 1.78
C ILE A 113 4.48 -1.33 2.32
N PRO A 114 5.48 -1.70 1.50
CA PRO A 114 6.89 -1.75 1.92
C PRO A 114 7.44 -0.39 2.35
N ASP A 115 7.17 0.66 1.58
CA ASP A 115 7.61 2.02 1.83
C ASP A 115 6.48 2.82 2.51
N PHE A 116 6.19 2.47 3.77
CA PHE A 116 5.01 2.96 4.46
C PHE A 116 5.05 4.47 4.74
N GLN A 117 6.20 5.04 5.14
CA GLN A 117 6.30 6.47 5.44
C GLN A 117 6.07 7.37 4.21
N PRO A 118 6.67 7.11 3.04
CA PRO A 118 6.34 7.83 1.82
C PRO A 118 4.86 7.71 1.44
N PHE A 119 4.26 6.54 1.64
CA PHE A 119 2.82 6.36 1.41
C PHE A 119 1.98 7.20 2.37
N CYS A 120 2.33 7.26 3.66
CA CYS A 120 1.66 8.12 4.63
C CYS A 120 1.72 9.60 4.24
N ALA A 121 2.86 10.08 3.73
CA ALA A 121 3.00 11.45 3.26
C ALA A 121 2.00 11.77 2.12
N HIS A 122 1.79 10.84 1.21
CA HIS A 122 0.74 10.99 0.19
C HIS A 122 -0.67 11.02 0.79
N ILE A 123 -0.96 10.19 1.78
CA ILE A 123 -2.26 10.22 2.48
C ILE A 123 -2.48 11.55 3.18
N ASP A 124 -1.44 12.13 3.80
CA ASP A 124 -1.51 13.43 4.44
C ASP A 124 -1.77 14.55 3.41
N GLU A 125 -1.15 14.49 2.24
CA GLU A 125 -1.41 15.40 1.12
C GLU A 125 -2.87 15.31 0.64
N LEU A 126 -3.38 14.09 0.44
CA LEU A 126 -4.78 13.87 0.05
C LEU A 126 -5.76 14.37 1.12
N TYR A 127 -5.40 14.20 2.41
CA TYR A 127 -6.18 14.74 3.53
C TYR A 127 -6.26 16.27 3.48
N GLU A 128 -5.14 16.97 3.29
CA GLU A 128 -5.13 18.44 3.22
C GLU A 128 -5.87 18.95 1.97
N ASN A 129 -5.77 18.27 0.83
CA ASN A 129 -6.52 18.61 -0.36
C ASN A 129 -8.04 18.51 -0.11
N ALA A 130 -8.52 17.43 0.46
CA ALA A 130 -9.92 17.22 0.78
C ALA A 130 -10.44 18.18 1.87
N LYS A 131 -9.60 18.59 2.81
CA LYS A 131 -9.94 19.54 3.88
C LYS A 131 -10.43 20.90 3.34
N ASN A 132 -9.88 21.31 2.21
CA ASN A 132 -10.25 22.57 1.56
C ASN A 132 -11.61 22.51 0.87
N MET A 133 -12.24 21.33 0.77
CA MET A 133 -13.58 21.21 0.20
C MET A 133 -14.61 21.90 1.08
N SER A 134 -15.37 22.78 0.49
CA SER A 134 -16.46 23.52 1.11
C SER A 134 -17.81 23.01 0.62
N GLY A 135 -18.86 23.29 1.40
CA GLY A 135 -20.22 22.88 1.07
C GLY A 135 -20.68 21.62 1.82
N GLY A 136 -21.89 21.20 1.55
CA GLY A 136 -22.56 20.14 2.31
C GLY A 136 -23.22 20.67 3.59
N GLN A 137 -24.01 19.82 4.23
CA GLN A 137 -24.72 20.14 5.46
C GLN A 137 -24.55 18.99 6.46
N VAL A 138 -24.35 19.35 7.73
CA VAL A 138 -24.37 18.38 8.82
C VAL A 138 -25.79 17.85 8.98
N ALA A 139 -25.94 16.53 9.16
CA ALA A 139 -27.24 15.93 9.41
C ALA A 139 -27.80 16.44 10.75
N ASP A 140 -29.05 16.92 10.75
CA ASP A 140 -29.69 17.58 11.88
C ASP A 140 -30.98 16.90 12.36
N TYR A 141 -31.35 15.75 11.79
CA TYR A 141 -32.59 15.05 12.11
C TYR A 141 -32.60 14.44 13.51
N ILE A 142 -31.43 14.27 14.13
CA ILE A 142 -31.31 13.94 15.58
C ILE A 142 -30.29 14.87 16.25
N PRO A 143 -30.50 15.26 17.51
CA PRO A 143 -29.63 16.22 18.22
C PRO A 143 -28.16 15.77 18.31
N GLN A 144 -27.92 14.48 18.34
CA GLN A 144 -26.56 13.90 18.43
C GLN A 144 -25.71 14.17 17.18
N LEU A 145 -26.32 14.15 16.00
CA LEU A 145 -25.65 14.49 14.73
C LEU A 145 -25.53 16.00 14.55
N ALA A 146 -26.58 16.75 14.88
CA ALA A 146 -26.62 18.21 14.75
C ALA A 146 -25.53 18.94 15.55
N ARG A 147 -24.97 18.31 16.59
CA ARG A 147 -23.93 18.90 17.44
C ARG A 147 -22.53 18.87 16.85
N PHE A 148 -22.28 18.10 15.79
CA PHE A 148 -20.95 18.00 15.20
C PHE A 148 -20.57 19.30 14.49
N SER A 149 -19.33 19.75 14.75
CA SER A 149 -18.77 20.86 13.99
C SER A 149 -18.59 20.46 12.53
N PRO A 150 -18.93 21.30 11.56
CA PRO A 150 -18.70 21.05 10.14
C PRO A 150 -17.21 20.99 9.77
N ASP A 151 -16.33 21.50 10.65
CA ASP A 151 -14.88 21.54 10.39
C ASP A 151 -14.18 20.22 10.71
N LEU A 152 -14.85 19.31 11.43
CA LEU A 152 -14.27 18.01 11.78
C LEU A 152 -13.94 17.21 10.52
N TRP A 153 -12.70 16.74 10.46
CA TRP A 153 -12.23 15.90 9.37
C TRP A 153 -11.18 14.92 9.87
N ALA A 154 -11.35 13.66 9.52
CA ALA A 154 -10.48 12.58 9.95
C ALA A 154 -10.33 11.51 8.87
N VAL A 155 -9.13 11.00 8.72
CA VAL A 155 -8.83 9.79 7.95
C VAL A 155 -7.99 8.86 8.79
N SER A 156 -8.35 7.58 8.81
CA SER A 156 -7.56 6.51 9.41
C SER A 156 -7.50 5.32 8.48
N LEU A 157 -6.32 4.71 8.37
CA LEU A 157 -6.14 3.48 7.62
C LEU A 157 -5.47 2.40 8.46
N CYS A 158 -5.76 1.16 8.11
CA CYS A 158 -5.11 -0.03 8.64
C CYS A 158 -4.86 -1.00 7.47
N THR A 159 -3.63 -1.44 7.28
CA THR A 159 -3.31 -2.46 6.26
C THR A 159 -3.64 -3.85 6.76
N ILE A 160 -3.67 -4.83 5.84
CA ILE A 160 -3.87 -6.24 6.19
C ILE A 160 -2.77 -6.80 7.10
N ASP A 161 -1.60 -6.17 7.14
CA ASP A 161 -0.49 -6.51 8.04
C ASP A 161 -0.53 -5.75 9.36
N GLY A 162 -1.50 -4.83 9.52
CA GLY A 162 -1.66 -4.03 10.73
C GLY A 162 -0.80 -2.76 10.78
N GLN A 163 -0.24 -2.30 9.66
CA GLN A 163 0.34 -0.96 9.56
C GLN A 163 -0.78 0.07 9.71
N ARG A 164 -0.57 1.13 10.49
CA ARG A 164 -1.61 2.11 10.82
C ARG A 164 -1.14 3.53 10.64
N HIS A 165 -1.99 4.34 10.00
CA HIS A 165 -1.80 5.78 9.87
C HIS A 165 -3.08 6.53 10.18
N THR A 166 -2.96 7.70 10.79
CA THR A 166 -4.12 8.52 11.22
C THR A 166 -3.80 9.98 11.02
N VAL A 167 -4.76 10.74 10.51
CA VAL A 167 -4.65 12.19 10.32
C VAL A 167 -5.97 12.88 10.67
N GLY A 168 -5.90 14.03 11.33
CA GLY A 168 -7.06 14.81 11.78
C GLY A 168 -7.73 14.30 13.04
N ASP A 169 -9.03 14.49 13.15
CA ASP A 169 -9.87 14.29 14.35
C ASP A 169 -10.19 12.82 14.61
N THR A 170 -9.24 11.92 14.47
CA THR A 170 -9.43 10.46 14.43
C THR A 170 -9.89 9.83 15.74
N LYS A 171 -9.79 10.55 16.86
CA LYS A 171 -10.20 10.09 18.21
C LYS A 171 -11.59 10.56 18.62
N VAL A 172 -12.19 11.46 17.86
CA VAL A 172 -13.56 11.92 18.13
C VAL A 172 -14.52 10.77 17.86
N PRO A 173 -15.36 10.36 18.84
CA PRO A 173 -16.33 9.30 18.63
C PRO A 173 -17.50 9.80 17.79
N PHE A 174 -18.00 8.92 16.91
CA PHE A 174 -19.19 9.17 16.10
C PHE A 174 -19.98 7.89 15.89
N CYS A 175 -21.29 8.00 15.61
CA CYS A 175 -22.14 6.85 15.37
C CYS A 175 -21.90 6.25 13.97
N LEU A 176 -21.83 4.93 13.88
CA LEU A 176 -21.65 4.20 12.61
C LEU A 176 -22.78 4.43 11.62
N GLN A 177 -24.00 4.60 12.12
CA GLN A 177 -25.18 4.75 11.28
C GLN A 177 -25.24 3.64 10.21
N SER A 178 -25.50 3.97 8.95
CA SER A 178 -25.59 2.98 7.88
C SER A 178 -24.28 2.24 7.58
N CYS A 179 -23.14 2.68 8.10
CA CYS A 179 -21.87 1.91 7.98
C CYS A 179 -21.92 0.57 8.74
N VAL A 180 -22.89 0.37 9.65
CA VAL A 180 -23.09 -0.92 10.33
C VAL A 180 -23.70 -1.99 9.41
N LYS A 181 -24.40 -1.59 8.34
CA LYS A 181 -25.15 -2.53 7.48
C LYS A 181 -24.29 -3.64 6.88
N PRO A 182 -23.12 -3.37 6.26
CA PRO A 182 -22.25 -4.44 5.77
C PRO A 182 -21.73 -5.35 6.89
N LEU A 183 -21.43 -4.80 8.06
CA LEU A 183 -20.90 -5.58 9.18
C LEU A 183 -21.94 -6.58 9.72
N LYS A 184 -23.19 -6.14 9.95
CA LYS A 184 -24.26 -7.04 10.39
C LYS A 184 -24.63 -8.09 9.33
N TYR A 185 -24.57 -7.73 8.04
CA TYR A 185 -24.77 -8.70 6.95
C TYR A 185 -23.66 -9.75 6.95
N ALA A 186 -22.40 -9.33 7.08
CA ALA A 186 -21.26 -10.26 7.13
C ALA A 186 -21.36 -11.24 8.31
N ILE A 187 -21.77 -10.75 9.50
CA ILE A 187 -21.99 -11.59 10.68
C ILE A 187 -23.12 -12.58 10.43
N ALA A 188 -24.27 -12.13 9.90
CA ALA A 188 -25.39 -12.99 9.62
C ALA A 188 -25.05 -14.11 8.62
N VAL A 189 -24.27 -13.79 7.57
CA VAL A 189 -23.79 -14.81 6.60
C VAL A 189 -22.77 -15.74 7.24
N HIS A 190 -21.90 -15.23 8.11
CA HIS A 190 -20.93 -16.05 8.84
C HIS A 190 -21.64 -17.10 9.73
N ASP A 191 -22.67 -16.68 10.46
CA ASP A 191 -23.36 -17.52 11.43
C ASP A 191 -24.35 -18.50 10.80
N HIS A 192 -25.03 -18.08 9.73
CA HIS A 192 -26.17 -18.82 9.18
C HIS A 192 -25.96 -19.30 7.72
N GLY A 193 -24.90 -18.86 7.06
CA GLY A 193 -24.61 -19.19 5.66
C GLY A 193 -25.41 -18.36 4.64
N THR A 194 -24.87 -18.24 3.43
CA THR A 194 -25.40 -17.40 2.35
C THR A 194 -26.82 -17.82 1.95
N GLU A 195 -27.08 -19.11 1.76
CA GLU A 195 -28.38 -19.61 1.31
C GLU A 195 -29.52 -19.31 2.28
N TYR A 196 -29.25 -19.37 3.58
CA TYR A 196 -30.24 -19.04 4.59
C TYR A 196 -30.56 -17.54 4.60
N VAL A 197 -29.53 -16.70 4.64
CA VAL A 197 -29.68 -15.24 4.68
C VAL A 197 -30.42 -14.72 3.45
N HIS A 198 -30.12 -15.25 2.25
CA HIS A 198 -30.74 -14.81 1.02
C HIS A 198 -32.17 -15.33 0.78
N ARG A 199 -32.75 -16.10 1.70
CA ARG A 199 -34.20 -16.32 1.75
C ARG A 199 -34.96 -15.05 2.15
N PHE A 200 -34.31 -14.13 2.85
CA PHE A 200 -34.91 -12.91 3.43
C PHE A 200 -34.38 -11.63 2.80
N ILE A 201 -33.20 -11.65 2.19
CA ILE A 201 -32.51 -10.48 1.63
C ILE A 201 -32.21 -10.72 0.15
N GLY A 202 -32.63 -9.79 -0.71
CA GLY A 202 -32.30 -9.81 -2.14
C GLY A 202 -30.80 -9.55 -2.40
N LYS A 203 -30.33 -9.94 -3.57
CA LYS A 203 -28.96 -9.70 -4.06
C LYS A 203 -28.84 -8.43 -4.89
N GLU A 204 -29.98 -7.91 -5.36
CA GLU A 204 -30.06 -6.68 -6.14
C GLU A 204 -30.42 -5.49 -5.25
N PRO A 205 -29.93 -4.27 -5.56
CA PRO A 205 -30.44 -3.06 -4.96
C PRO A 205 -31.94 -3.02 -5.27
N SER A 206 -32.78 -3.06 -4.22
CA SER A 206 -34.22 -2.98 -4.43
C SER A 206 -34.50 -1.69 -5.19
N GLY A 207 -35.12 -1.79 -6.37
CA GLY A 207 -35.48 -0.66 -7.24
C GLY A 207 -36.56 0.27 -6.67
N LEU A 208 -36.82 0.22 -5.37
CA LEU A 208 -37.59 1.19 -4.64
C LEU A 208 -36.73 2.45 -4.52
N ARG A 209 -36.81 3.30 -5.57
CA ARG A 209 -36.35 4.66 -5.54
C ARG A 209 -37.13 5.43 -4.47
N PHE A 210 -36.61 5.42 -3.29
CA PHE A 210 -36.98 6.43 -2.31
C PHE A 210 -35.91 7.50 -2.40
N ASN A 211 -36.31 8.75 -2.64
CA ASN A 211 -35.47 9.93 -2.41
C ASN A 211 -35.13 9.98 -0.93
N ASN A 212 -34.02 9.31 -0.57
CA ASN A 212 -33.80 8.82 0.78
C ASN A 212 -33.28 9.87 1.74
N PHE A 213 -32.67 10.96 1.24
CA PHE A 213 -32.09 11.96 2.12
C PHE A 213 -33.17 12.71 2.93
N GLN A 214 -34.26 13.06 2.30
CA GLN A 214 -35.34 13.78 2.96
C GLN A 214 -36.14 12.92 3.94
N SER A 215 -36.04 11.62 3.84
CA SER A 215 -36.93 10.68 4.51
C SER A 215 -36.27 9.83 5.63
N GLU A 216 -34.95 9.73 5.72
CA GLU A 216 -34.29 9.41 7.00
C GLU A 216 -34.42 10.60 7.97
N ARG A 217 -34.63 11.78 7.43
CA ARG A 217 -34.89 13.01 8.17
C ARG A 217 -36.24 13.01 8.92
N GLU A 218 -37.22 12.25 8.44
CA GLU A 218 -38.55 12.09 9.04
C GLU A 218 -38.63 10.84 9.90
N SER A 219 -37.49 10.39 10.43
CA SER A 219 -37.25 9.42 11.54
C SER A 219 -38.18 8.21 11.66
N GLY A 220 -38.35 7.63 12.82
CA GLY A 220 -38.98 6.36 13.18
C GLY A 220 -40.14 5.87 12.29
N ASP A 221 -41.08 6.71 11.92
CA ASP A 221 -42.29 6.32 11.18
C ASP A 221 -42.02 5.65 9.87
N ARG A 222 -40.99 6.10 9.13
CA ARG A 222 -40.63 5.47 7.86
C ARG A 222 -39.96 4.11 8.05
N ASN A 223 -39.09 3.96 9.05
CA ASN A 223 -38.51 2.66 9.34
C ASN A 223 -39.61 1.67 9.73
N PHE A 224 -40.65 2.13 10.48
CA PHE A 224 -41.83 1.34 10.74
C PHE A 224 -42.60 1.02 9.47
N ALA A 225 -42.83 1.96 8.57
CA ALA A 225 -43.52 1.72 7.32
C ALA A 225 -42.78 0.68 6.44
N ILE A 226 -41.46 0.81 6.33
CA ILE A 226 -40.61 -0.17 5.63
C ILE A 226 -40.67 -1.53 6.33
N GLY A 227 -40.59 -1.54 7.66
CA GLY A 227 -40.69 -2.76 8.47
C GLY A 227 -42.00 -3.49 8.23
N TYR A 228 -43.15 -2.80 8.27
CA TYR A 228 -44.46 -3.40 7.98
C TYR A 228 -44.59 -3.84 6.53
N TYR A 229 -44.05 -3.10 5.55
CA TYR A 229 -44.00 -3.54 4.17
C TYR A 229 -43.20 -4.85 4.01
N LEU A 230 -42.02 -4.96 4.62
CA LEU A 230 -41.23 -6.18 4.63
C LEU A 230 -41.95 -7.33 5.33
N LYS A 231 -42.71 -7.03 6.38
CA LYS A 231 -43.53 -8.03 7.07
C LYS A 231 -44.66 -8.55 6.18
N GLU A 232 -45.37 -7.66 5.45
CA GLU A 232 -46.34 -8.04 4.43
C GLU A 232 -45.74 -8.96 3.36
N LYS A 233 -44.50 -8.67 2.94
CA LYS A 233 -43.75 -9.50 1.95
C LYS A 233 -43.15 -10.78 2.55
N LYS A 234 -43.46 -11.11 3.81
CA LYS A 234 -42.97 -12.29 4.53
C LYS A 234 -41.45 -12.37 4.63
N CYS A 235 -40.79 -11.20 4.72
CA CYS A 235 -39.34 -11.11 4.90
C CYS A 235 -38.88 -11.35 6.35
N PHE A 236 -39.82 -11.47 7.30
CA PHE A 236 -39.54 -11.81 8.68
C PHE A 236 -40.17 -13.14 9.08
N PRO A 237 -39.60 -13.84 10.08
CA PRO A 237 -40.25 -15.00 10.69
C PRO A 237 -41.64 -14.69 11.23
N GLU A 238 -42.52 -15.69 11.32
CA GLU A 238 -43.83 -15.55 11.94
C GLU A 238 -43.67 -15.14 13.42
N GLY A 239 -44.58 -14.28 13.89
CA GLY A 239 -44.53 -13.78 15.27
C GLY A 239 -43.52 -12.65 15.52
N THR A 240 -42.81 -12.18 14.50
CA THR A 240 -41.85 -11.09 14.64
C THR A 240 -42.53 -9.79 15.14
N ASP A 241 -42.04 -9.28 16.27
CA ASP A 241 -42.41 -7.96 16.78
C ASP A 241 -41.60 -6.84 16.12
N MET A 242 -42.29 -5.95 15.41
CA MET A 242 -41.65 -4.87 14.63
C MET A 242 -40.97 -3.83 15.53
N THR A 243 -41.49 -3.58 16.71
CA THR A 243 -40.92 -2.62 17.65
C THR A 243 -39.54 -3.09 18.13
N SER A 244 -39.47 -4.34 18.58
CA SER A 244 -38.21 -4.94 19.04
C SER A 244 -37.14 -4.98 17.95
N ILE A 245 -37.53 -5.29 16.71
CA ILE A 245 -36.58 -5.30 15.55
C ILE A 245 -36.09 -3.88 15.28
N LEU A 246 -36.97 -2.90 15.26
CA LEU A 246 -36.57 -1.51 15.00
C LEU A 246 -35.73 -0.93 16.12
N ASP A 247 -36.06 -1.24 17.38
CA ASP A 247 -35.23 -0.86 18.52
C ASP A 247 -33.83 -1.44 18.40
N PHE A 248 -33.71 -2.71 18.03
CA PHE A 248 -32.41 -3.33 17.78
C PHE A 248 -31.68 -2.67 16.60
N TYR A 249 -32.39 -2.34 15.51
CA TYR A 249 -31.81 -1.62 14.36
C TYR A 249 -31.29 -0.24 14.78
N PHE A 250 -32.03 0.51 15.58
CA PHE A 250 -31.59 1.82 16.06
C PHE A 250 -30.39 1.70 17.01
N GLN A 251 -30.35 0.69 17.87
CA GLN A 251 -29.17 0.40 18.70
C GLN A 251 -27.93 0.15 17.85
N LEU A 252 -28.05 -0.66 16.79
CA LEU A 252 -26.93 -0.92 15.87
C LEU A 252 -26.45 0.35 15.16
N CYS A 253 -27.36 1.23 14.74
CA CYS A 253 -27.02 2.52 14.14
C CYS A 253 -26.33 3.48 15.12
N SER A 254 -26.60 3.30 16.42
CA SER A 254 -26.08 4.12 17.52
C SER A 254 -24.73 3.64 18.05
N ILE A 255 -24.15 2.58 17.50
CA ILE A 255 -22.81 2.11 17.89
C ILE A 255 -21.80 3.24 17.60
N GLU A 256 -21.14 3.70 18.65
CA GLU A 256 -20.08 4.70 18.55
C GLU A 256 -18.74 4.04 18.27
N VAL A 257 -18.00 4.65 17.36
CA VAL A 257 -16.64 4.26 16.97
C VAL A 257 -15.77 5.49 16.82
N THR A 258 -14.46 5.28 16.85
CA THR A 258 -13.50 6.27 16.35
C THR A 258 -13.08 5.93 14.91
N CYS A 259 -12.56 6.91 14.20
CA CYS A 259 -12.01 6.68 12.87
C CYS A 259 -10.95 5.57 12.88
N GLU A 260 -10.14 5.52 13.94
CA GLU A 260 -9.11 4.49 14.13
C GLU A 260 -9.68 3.07 14.25
N SER A 261 -10.71 2.87 15.11
CA SER A 261 -11.30 1.54 15.28
C SER A 261 -12.07 1.08 14.05
N ALA A 262 -12.78 1.99 13.39
CA ALA A 262 -13.52 1.68 12.16
C ALA A 262 -12.60 1.30 10.99
N SER A 263 -11.40 1.88 10.90
CA SER A 263 -10.42 1.47 9.87
C SER A 263 -9.94 0.03 10.06
N VAL A 264 -9.86 -0.47 11.29
CA VAL A 264 -9.54 -1.88 11.58
C VAL A 264 -10.68 -2.80 11.15
N MET A 265 -11.94 -2.40 11.35
CA MET A 265 -13.10 -3.16 10.85
C MET A 265 -13.05 -3.27 9.31
N ALA A 266 -12.78 -2.16 8.63
CA ALA A 266 -12.59 -2.17 7.17
C ALA A 266 -11.41 -3.05 6.73
N ALA A 267 -10.30 -3.01 7.47
CA ALA A 267 -9.12 -3.84 7.21
C ALA A 267 -9.38 -5.34 7.44
N THR A 268 -10.26 -5.69 8.38
CA THR A 268 -10.72 -7.08 8.58
C THR A 268 -11.46 -7.58 7.33
N LEU A 269 -12.30 -6.75 6.72
CA LEU A 269 -12.91 -7.09 5.43
C LEU A 269 -11.88 -7.17 4.30
N ALA A 270 -10.91 -6.24 4.25
CA ALA A 270 -9.83 -6.28 3.26
C ALA A 270 -8.96 -7.54 3.37
N ASN A 271 -8.83 -8.09 4.58
CA ASN A 271 -8.01 -9.25 4.93
C ASN A 271 -8.80 -10.58 4.94
N GLY A 272 -9.90 -10.65 4.19
CA GLY A 272 -10.68 -11.90 4.05
C GLY A 272 -11.30 -12.41 5.34
N GLY A 273 -11.55 -11.53 6.33
CA GLY A 273 -12.19 -11.84 7.59
C GLY A 273 -11.25 -12.11 8.76
N PHE A 274 -9.94 -11.93 8.58
CA PHE A 274 -8.97 -11.95 9.68
C PHE A 274 -8.70 -10.52 10.18
N CYS A 275 -8.86 -10.31 11.48
CA CYS A 275 -8.48 -9.04 12.09
C CYS A 275 -6.95 -8.86 12.01
N PRO A 276 -6.43 -7.80 11.35
CA PRO A 276 -5.00 -7.62 11.18
C PRO A 276 -4.25 -7.28 12.48
N ILE A 277 -4.98 -6.88 13.51
CA ILE A 277 -4.42 -6.48 14.81
C ILE A 277 -4.40 -7.64 15.80
N THR A 278 -5.41 -8.51 15.81
CA THR A 278 -5.47 -9.66 16.73
C THR A 278 -5.02 -10.95 16.08
N GLY A 279 -5.05 -11.03 14.75
CA GLY A 279 -4.79 -12.27 14.00
C GLY A 279 -5.95 -13.27 14.02
N GLU A 280 -7.07 -12.92 14.68
CA GLU A 280 -8.22 -13.80 14.80
C GLU A 280 -9.08 -13.80 13.54
N ARG A 281 -9.61 -14.97 13.19
CA ARG A 281 -10.64 -15.09 12.17
C ARG A 281 -11.97 -14.64 12.74
N VAL A 282 -12.51 -13.53 12.25
CA VAL A 282 -13.79 -12.94 12.68
C VAL A 282 -14.93 -13.33 11.75
N LEU A 283 -14.66 -13.45 10.45
CA LEU A 283 -15.65 -13.71 9.42
C LEU A 283 -15.18 -14.81 8.46
N SER A 284 -16.12 -15.53 7.86
CA SER A 284 -15.81 -16.48 6.80
C SER A 284 -15.45 -15.77 5.50
N PRO A 285 -14.61 -16.37 4.63
CA PRO A 285 -14.25 -15.78 3.33
C PRO A 285 -15.49 -15.52 2.44
N GLU A 286 -16.49 -16.39 2.52
CA GLU A 286 -17.74 -16.24 1.78
C GLU A 286 -18.53 -15.02 2.24
N ALA A 287 -18.65 -14.82 3.56
CA ALA A 287 -19.33 -13.67 4.14
C ALA A 287 -18.64 -12.36 3.70
N VAL A 288 -17.31 -12.33 3.72
CA VAL A 288 -16.52 -11.16 3.28
C VAL A 288 -16.75 -10.90 1.79
N ARG A 289 -16.60 -11.91 0.93
CA ARG A 289 -16.81 -11.75 -0.52
C ARG A 289 -18.19 -11.17 -0.83
N ASN A 290 -19.23 -11.73 -0.25
CA ASN A 290 -20.60 -11.29 -0.46
C ASN A 290 -20.82 -9.86 0.05
N THR A 291 -20.24 -9.52 1.21
CA THR A 291 -20.31 -8.19 1.80
C THR A 291 -19.64 -7.15 0.90
N LEU A 292 -18.42 -7.41 0.42
CA LEU A 292 -17.71 -6.51 -0.46
C LEU A 292 -18.45 -6.32 -1.80
N SER A 293 -19.08 -7.36 -2.34
CA SER A 293 -19.90 -7.27 -3.55
C SER A 293 -21.10 -6.34 -3.35
N LEU A 294 -21.80 -6.44 -2.23
CA LEU A 294 -22.90 -5.53 -1.90
C LEU A 294 -22.44 -4.10 -1.62
N MET A 295 -21.31 -3.92 -0.94
CA MET A 295 -20.73 -2.60 -0.73
C MET A 295 -20.36 -1.93 -2.05
N HIS A 296 -19.84 -2.69 -3.02
CA HIS A 296 -19.48 -2.17 -4.33
C HIS A 296 -20.70 -1.71 -5.14
N SER A 297 -21.78 -2.50 -5.13
CA SER A 297 -22.97 -2.23 -5.96
C SER A 297 -23.94 -1.22 -5.36
N CYS A 298 -24.07 -1.14 -4.02
CA CYS A 298 -25.12 -0.34 -3.36
C CYS A 298 -24.70 0.30 -2.02
N GLY A 299 -23.39 0.52 -1.80
CA GLY A 299 -22.88 1.04 -0.53
C GLY A 299 -23.00 2.56 -0.35
N MET A 300 -23.17 3.35 -1.40
CA MET A 300 -23.04 4.81 -1.40
C MET A 300 -24.33 5.54 -1.76
N TYR A 301 -25.46 5.02 -1.27
CA TYR A 301 -26.81 5.55 -1.59
C TYR A 301 -27.02 5.67 -3.11
N ASP A 302 -27.71 6.72 -3.59
CA ASP A 302 -27.97 6.95 -5.01
C ASP A 302 -26.70 7.31 -5.82
N PHE A 303 -25.56 7.49 -5.14
CA PHE A 303 -24.25 7.69 -5.74
C PHE A 303 -23.48 6.39 -6.01
N SER A 304 -24.03 5.23 -5.65
CA SER A 304 -23.31 3.94 -5.70
C SER A 304 -22.76 3.61 -7.09
N GLY A 305 -23.56 3.83 -8.15
CA GLY A 305 -23.11 3.59 -9.53
C GLY A 305 -21.97 4.52 -9.96
N GLN A 306 -22.06 5.81 -9.64
CA GLN A 306 -21.01 6.79 -9.94
C GLN A 306 -19.75 6.50 -9.10
N PHE A 307 -19.91 6.13 -7.83
CA PHE A 307 -18.79 5.76 -6.97
C PHE A 307 -18.06 4.52 -7.50
N ALA A 308 -18.80 3.49 -7.91
CA ALA A 308 -18.23 2.31 -8.54
C ALA A 308 -17.48 2.62 -9.84
N PHE A 309 -17.96 3.61 -10.61
CA PHE A 309 -17.30 4.06 -11.84
C PHE A 309 -16.04 4.88 -11.59
N HIS A 310 -16.08 5.85 -10.67
CA HIS A 310 -14.97 6.76 -10.43
C HIS A 310 -13.93 6.24 -9.44
N VAL A 311 -14.37 5.53 -8.40
CA VAL A 311 -13.50 5.02 -7.33
C VAL A 311 -13.26 3.52 -7.47
N GLY A 312 -14.25 2.76 -7.89
CA GLY A 312 -14.13 1.34 -8.20
C GLY A 312 -13.79 0.43 -7.03
N LEU A 313 -14.07 0.85 -5.80
CA LEU A 313 -13.78 0.13 -4.56
C LEU A 313 -15.05 -0.12 -3.76
N PRO A 314 -15.13 -1.22 -2.98
CA PRO A 314 -16.21 -1.41 -2.02
C PRO A 314 -16.21 -0.32 -0.94
N ALA A 315 -17.35 0.32 -0.73
CA ALA A 315 -17.49 1.35 0.31
C ALA A 315 -18.88 1.36 0.92
N LYS A 316 -19.00 1.93 2.11
CA LYS A 316 -20.29 2.19 2.75
C LYS A 316 -20.32 3.56 3.41
N SER A 317 -21.31 4.35 3.03
CA SER A 317 -21.55 5.68 3.58
C SER A 317 -22.55 5.65 4.75
N GLY A 318 -22.40 6.57 5.68
CA GLY A 318 -23.28 6.79 6.82
C GLY A 318 -23.56 8.26 7.04
N VAL A 319 -24.78 8.61 7.44
CA VAL A 319 -25.25 10.00 7.60
C VAL A 319 -24.56 10.78 8.74
N ALA A 320 -23.76 10.12 9.57
CA ALA A 320 -22.84 10.80 10.49
C ALA A 320 -21.60 11.38 9.78
N GLY A 321 -21.46 11.18 8.47
CA GLY A 321 -20.32 11.65 7.67
C GLY A 321 -19.21 10.60 7.51
N GLY A 322 -19.44 9.35 7.88
CA GLY A 322 -18.48 8.26 7.72
C GLY A 322 -18.53 7.62 6.35
N ILE A 323 -17.37 7.29 5.78
CA ILE A 323 -17.22 6.40 4.62
C ILE A 323 -16.25 5.28 5.01
N LEU A 324 -16.78 4.08 5.11
CA LEU A 324 -16.02 2.84 5.32
C LEU A 324 -15.58 2.33 3.95
N LEU A 325 -14.28 2.48 3.61
CA LEU A 325 -13.69 2.11 2.33
C LEU A 325 -12.81 0.87 2.49
N VAL A 326 -12.89 -0.05 1.55
CA VAL A 326 -12.08 -1.27 1.53
C VAL A 326 -11.25 -1.33 0.25
N VAL A 327 -9.94 -1.44 0.39
CA VAL A 327 -9.03 -1.81 -0.70
C VAL A 327 -8.69 -3.29 -0.52
N PRO A 328 -9.34 -4.20 -1.27
CA PRO A 328 -9.20 -5.64 -1.06
C PRO A 328 -7.73 -6.09 -1.13
N ASN A 329 -7.32 -6.96 -0.19
CA ASN A 329 -5.96 -7.47 -0.03
C ASN A 329 -4.88 -6.40 0.25
N VAL A 330 -5.28 -5.18 0.62
CA VAL A 330 -4.33 -4.10 0.93
C VAL A 330 -4.64 -3.45 2.26
N MET A 331 -5.81 -2.79 2.39
CA MET A 331 -6.13 -2.02 3.59
C MET A 331 -7.62 -1.68 3.72
N GLY A 332 -8.01 -1.33 4.94
CA GLY A 332 -9.26 -0.64 5.23
C GLY A 332 -9.01 0.82 5.58
N ILE A 333 -9.91 1.68 5.16
CA ILE A 333 -9.87 3.12 5.42
C ILE A 333 -11.20 3.56 6.01
N MET A 334 -11.15 4.43 7.00
CA MET A 334 -12.30 5.19 7.47
C MET A 334 -12.05 6.67 7.26
N CYS A 335 -12.91 7.30 6.47
CA CYS A 335 -13.00 8.74 6.32
C CYS A 335 -14.21 9.24 7.13
N TRP A 336 -14.04 10.32 7.90
CA TRP A 336 -15.15 10.89 8.65
C TRP A 336 -15.12 12.42 8.61
N SER A 337 -16.19 13.01 8.08
CA SER A 337 -16.44 14.45 8.10
C SER A 337 -17.95 14.69 8.04
N PRO A 338 -18.53 15.42 9.01
CA PRO A 338 -19.98 15.57 9.15
C PRO A 338 -20.71 16.23 7.96
N PRO A 339 -20.16 17.20 7.21
CA PRO A 339 -20.87 17.81 6.07
C PRO A 339 -21.14 16.79 4.95
N LEU A 340 -22.43 16.65 4.61
CA LEU A 340 -22.94 15.72 3.60
C LEU A 340 -23.35 16.47 2.33
N ASP A 341 -23.17 15.83 1.19
CA ASP A 341 -23.72 16.28 -0.08
C ASP A 341 -25.25 16.03 -0.17
N LYS A 342 -25.86 16.42 -1.28
CA LYS A 342 -27.31 16.23 -1.52
C LYS A 342 -27.74 14.76 -1.54
N LEU A 343 -26.81 13.83 -1.72
CA LEU A 343 -27.05 12.40 -1.76
C LEU A 343 -26.74 11.70 -0.40
N GLY A 344 -26.34 12.47 0.61
CA GLY A 344 -26.09 11.99 1.97
C GLY A 344 -24.68 11.43 2.19
N ASN A 345 -23.73 11.69 1.29
CA ASN A 345 -22.35 11.24 1.41
C ASN A 345 -21.45 12.39 1.91
N SER A 346 -20.43 12.07 2.70
CA SER A 346 -19.43 13.03 3.15
C SER A 346 -18.71 13.70 1.97
N VAL A 347 -18.79 15.04 1.87
CA VAL A 347 -18.17 15.82 0.79
C VAL A 347 -16.65 15.58 0.76
N ARG A 348 -15.97 15.74 1.92
CA ARG A 348 -14.53 15.51 2.03
C ARG A 348 -14.15 14.05 1.81
N GLY A 349 -14.97 13.13 2.33
CA GLY A 349 -14.74 11.69 2.16
C GLY A 349 -14.81 11.23 0.70
N ILE A 350 -15.79 11.73 -0.09
CA ILE A 350 -15.88 11.43 -1.54
C ILE A 350 -14.65 11.98 -2.27
N GLN A 351 -14.25 13.22 -1.99
CA GLN A 351 -13.07 13.82 -2.61
C GLN A 351 -11.81 13.00 -2.31
N PHE A 352 -11.58 12.67 -1.04
CA PHE A 352 -10.44 11.85 -0.64
C PHE A 352 -10.41 10.49 -1.36
N CYS A 353 -11.55 9.78 -1.45
CA CYS A 353 -11.64 8.51 -2.16
C CYS A 353 -11.32 8.64 -3.66
N THR A 354 -11.79 9.70 -4.30
CA THR A 354 -11.53 9.98 -5.71
C THR A 354 -10.05 10.28 -5.95
N ASP A 355 -9.45 11.13 -5.13
CA ASP A 355 -8.05 11.50 -5.24
C ASP A 355 -7.11 10.31 -4.95
N LEU A 356 -7.49 9.46 -3.98
CA LEU A 356 -6.74 8.23 -3.64
C LEU A 356 -6.58 7.30 -4.86
N VAL A 357 -7.67 7.04 -5.58
CA VAL A 357 -7.61 6.16 -6.77
C VAL A 357 -7.09 6.88 -8.01
N SER A 358 -7.07 8.20 -8.01
CA SER A 358 -6.40 8.98 -9.06
C SER A 358 -4.89 8.90 -8.92
N LEU A 359 -4.40 8.92 -7.68
CA LEU A 359 -2.97 8.80 -7.36
C LEU A 359 -2.49 7.35 -7.44
N CYS A 360 -3.21 6.42 -6.77
CA CYS A 360 -2.83 5.02 -6.62
C CYS A 360 -3.64 4.11 -7.53
N ASN A 361 -3.03 3.01 -7.98
CA ASN A 361 -3.67 1.99 -8.83
C ASN A 361 -4.60 1.05 -8.04
N PHE A 362 -5.53 1.61 -7.28
CA PHE A 362 -6.44 0.84 -6.43
C PHE A 362 -7.81 0.55 -7.06
N HIS A 363 -8.21 1.30 -8.08
CA HIS A 363 -9.45 1.01 -8.80
C HIS A 363 -9.43 -0.44 -9.32
N ASN A 364 -10.54 -1.16 -9.21
CA ASN A 364 -10.62 -2.58 -9.58
C ASN A 364 -10.10 -2.91 -10.99
N TYR A 365 -10.12 -1.94 -11.90
CA TYR A 365 -9.68 -2.11 -13.28
C TYR A 365 -8.34 -1.40 -13.61
N ASP A 366 -7.64 -0.83 -12.64
CA ASP A 366 -6.35 -0.14 -12.85
C ASP A 366 -5.20 -1.08 -13.23
N ASN A 367 -5.31 -2.37 -12.91
CA ASN A 367 -4.27 -3.37 -13.19
C ASN A 367 -4.38 -4.00 -14.59
N LEU A 368 -5.18 -3.41 -15.48
CA LEU A 368 -5.22 -3.83 -16.88
C LEU A 368 -3.89 -3.47 -17.58
N ARG A 369 -3.49 -4.34 -18.53
CA ARG A 369 -2.13 -4.39 -19.11
C ARG A 369 -1.61 -3.06 -19.69
N HIS A 370 -2.47 -2.16 -20.10
CA HIS A 370 -2.11 -0.91 -20.80
C HIS A 370 -2.60 0.34 -20.06
N PHE A 371 -2.80 0.27 -18.75
CA PHE A 371 -3.36 1.38 -17.99
C PHE A 371 -2.31 2.46 -17.68
N ALA A 372 -2.79 3.69 -17.39
CA ALA A 372 -1.95 4.83 -17.05
C ALA A 372 -1.02 4.53 -15.86
N LYS A 373 0.17 5.14 -15.85
CA LYS A 373 1.14 4.99 -14.77
C LYS A 373 0.62 5.70 -13.51
N LYS A 374 0.02 4.93 -12.59
CA LYS A 374 -0.30 5.36 -11.25
C LYS A 374 0.70 4.79 -10.25
N LEU A 375 0.77 5.36 -9.07
CA LEU A 375 1.56 4.83 -7.97
C LEU A 375 1.01 3.45 -7.55
N ASP A 376 1.89 2.46 -7.44
CA ASP A 376 1.57 1.18 -6.81
C ASP A 376 2.29 1.09 -5.46
N PRO A 377 1.63 1.44 -4.35
CA PRO A 377 2.29 1.47 -3.05
C PRO A 377 2.64 0.07 -2.50
N ARG A 378 2.15 -1.00 -3.13
CA ARG A 378 2.50 -2.40 -2.82
C ARG A 378 3.90 -2.78 -3.32
N ARG A 379 4.48 -1.95 -4.19
CA ARG A 379 5.82 -2.16 -4.75
C ARG A 379 6.83 -1.26 -4.06
N GLU A 380 7.96 -1.83 -3.72
CA GLU A 380 9.09 -1.08 -3.19
C GLU A 380 9.63 -0.13 -4.27
N GLY A 381 9.63 1.18 -4.01
CA GLY A 381 9.97 2.20 -5.00
C GLY A 381 11.43 2.17 -5.48
N GLY A 382 12.35 1.68 -4.65
CA GLY A 382 13.76 1.47 -5.02
C GLY A 382 14.02 0.14 -5.73
N ASP A 383 13.18 -0.86 -5.54
CA ASP A 383 13.45 -2.24 -5.96
C ASP A 383 13.46 -2.41 -7.48
N GLN A 384 12.60 -1.71 -8.20
CA GLN A 384 12.52 -1.84 -9.66
C GLN A 384 13.74 -1.21 -10.36
N ARG A 385 14.24 -0.07 -9.84
CA ARG A 385 15.43 0.58 -10.38
C ARG A 385 16.69 -0.23 -10.07
N VAL A 386 16.82 -0.69 -8.82
CA VAL A 386 17.94 -1.54 -8.41
C VAL A 386 17.95 -2.87 -9.17
N LYS A 387 16.79 -3.54 -9.30
CA LYS A 387 16.67 -4.76 -10.09
C LYS A 387 17.00 -4.53 -11.56
N SER A 388 16.59 -3.40 -12.14
CA SER A 388 16.88 -3.10 -13.54
C SER A 388 18.38 -2.89 -13.76
N VAL A 389 19.07 -2.16 -12.87
CA VAL A 389 20.53 -2.01 -12.91
C VAL A 389 21.23 -3.35 -12.76
N ILE A 390 20.87 -4.15 -11.76
CA ILE A 390 21.46 -5.48 -11.53
C ILE A 390 21.28 -6.37 -12.77
N ASN A 391 20.07 -6.43 -13.33
CA ASN A 391 19.79 -7.24 -14.50
C ASN A 391 20.59 -6.77 -15.73
N LEU A 392 20.71 -5.46 -15.93
CA LEU A 392 21.49 -4.86 -17.02
C LEU A 392 22.97 -5.22 -16.89
N LEU A 393 23.55 -5.00 -15.71
CA LEU A 393 24.96 -5.30 -15.46
C LEU A 393 25.25 -6.79 -15.49
N PHE A 394 24.33 -7.63 -15.00
CA PHE A 394 24.47 -9.08 -15.04
C PHE A 394 24.41 -9.62 -16.47
N ALA A 395 23.53 -9.08 -17.33
CA ALA A 395 23.49 -9.44 -18.74
C ALA A 395 24.78 -9.03 -19.47
N ALA A 396 25.36 -7.88 -19.12
CA ALA A 396 26.65 -7.44 -19.63
C ALA A 396 27.80 -8.34 -19.15
N TYR A 397 27.76 -8.76 -17.87
CA TYR A 397 28.73 -9.67 -17.26
C TYR A 397 28.72 -11.06 -17.90
N THR A 398 27.53 -11.60 -18.19
CA THR A 398 27.39 -12.94 -18.81
C THR A 398 27.50 -12.95 -20.34
N GLY A 399 27.62 -11.79 -20.95
CA GLY A 399 27.67 -11.68 -22.43
C GLY A 399 26.31 -11.93 -23.10
N ASP A 400 25.19 -11.84 -22.38
CA ASP A 400 23.84 -12.10 -22.91
C ASP A 400 23.33 -10.91 -23.75
N VAL A 401 23.77 -10.82 -25.00
CA VAL A 401 23.32 -9.82 -25.97
C VAL A 401 21.82 -9.88 -26.20
N SER A 402 21.20 -11.07 -26.10
CA SER A 402 19.77 -11.24 -26.30
C SER A 402 18.96 -10.59 -25.17
N ALA A 403 19.42 -10.69 -23.92
CA ALA A 403 18.82 -9.96 -22.79
C ALA A 403 18.98 -8.45 -22.97
N LEU A 404 20.16 -7.97 -23.35
CA LEU A 404 20.43 -6.55 -23.58
C LEU A 404 19.55 -5.96 -24.71
N ARG A 405 19.35 -6.70 -25.80
CA ARG A 405 18.42 -6.32 -26.87
C ARG A 405 17.00 -6.17 -26.36
N ARG A 406 16.51 -7.11 -25.52
CA ARG A 406 15.19 -6.99 -24.90
C ARG A 406 15.06 -5.78 -23.97
N PHE A 407 16.11 -5.47 -23.21
CA PHE A 407 16.14 -4.29 -22.34
C PHE A 407 16.10 -2.99 -23.16
N ALA A 408 16.88 -2.88 -24.21
CA ALA A 408 16.86 -1.74 -25.12
C ALA A 408 15.49 -1.56 -25.80
N LEU A 409 14.86 -2.66 -26.27
CA LEU A 409 13.51 -2.63 -26.83
C LEU A 409 12.42 -2.20 -25.83
N SER A 410 12.62 -2.45 -24.54
CA SER A 410 11.70 -1.99 -23.48
C SER A 410 11.97 -0.56 -23.02
N SER A 411 12.78 0.21 -23.78
CA SER A 411 13.15 1.59 -23.46
C SER A 411 13.86 1.74 -22.11
N MET A 412 14.59 0.71 -21.69
CA MET A 412 15.44 0.79 -20.50
C MET A 412 16.60 1.74 -20.79
N ASP A 413 16.93 2.58 -19.83
CA ASP A 413 18.15 3.38 -19.90
C ASP A 413 19.38 2.46 -19.79
N MET A 414 20.13 2.34 -20.89
CA MET A 414 21.31 1.46 -21.02
C MET A 414 22.57 2.07 -20.38
N GLU A 415 22.50 3.31 -19.90
CA GLU A 415 23.58 4.01 -19.17
C GLU A 415 23.40 3.98 -17.65
N GLN A 416 22.46 3.19 -17.13
CA GLN A 416 22.27 3.03 -15.68
C GLN A 416 23.57 2.60 -15.01
N ARG A 417 23.78 3.16 -13.80
CA ARG A 417 25.01 2.97 -13.04
C ARG A 417 24.70 2.26 -11.71
N ASP A 418 25.62 1.39 -11.31
CA ASP A 418 25.60 0.79 -9.96
C ASP A 418 26.11 1.77 -8.89
N TYR A 419 26.28 1.26 -7.67
CA TYR A 419 26.82 2.02 -6.54
C TYR A 419 28.24 2.55 -6.80
N ASP A 420 29.02 1.83 -7.59
CA ASP A 420 30.39 2.20 -7.95
C ASP A 420 30.47 3.05 -9.22
N SER A 421 29.31 3.54 -9.69
CA SER A 421 29.16 4.31 -10.94
C SER A 421 29.58 3.54 -12.19
N ARG A 422 29.65 2.22 -12.14
CA ARG A 422 29.95 1.36 -13.28
C ARG A 422 28.72 1.21 -14.17
N THR A 423 28.93 1.20 -15.46
CA THR A 423 27.90 0.95 -16.49
C THR A 423 28.03 -0.46 -17.08
N ALA A 424 27.01 -0.89 -17.82
CA ALA A 424 27.08 -2.14 -18.60
C ALA A 424 28.29 -2.19 -19.51
N LEU A 425 28.73 -1.04 -20.06
CA LEU A 425 29.91 -0.96 -20.90
C LEU A 425 31.22 -1.23 -20.15
N HIS A 426 31.36 -0.76 -18.90
CA HIS A 426 32.51 -1.11 -18.06
C HIS A 426 32.57 -2.62 -17.78
N VAL A 427 31.45 -3.22 -17.45
CA VAL A 427 31.36 -4.64 -17.11
C VAL A 427 31.66 -5.50 -18.34
N ALA A 428 31.04 -5.19 -19.49
CA ALA A 428 31.30 -5.91 -20.74
C ALA A 428 32.74 -5.78 -21.19
N ALA A 429 33.38 -4.63 -20.98
CA ALA A 429 34.79 -4.39 -21.32
C ALA A 429 35.74 -5.17 -20.39
N ALA A 430 35.44 -5.24 -19.09
CA ALA A 430 36.19 -6.00 -18.09
C ALA A 430 36.13 -7.52 -18.34
N GLU A 431 34.98 -8.02 -18.84
CA GLU A 431 34.76 -9.45 -19.12
C GLU A 431 35.14 -9.85 -20.57
N GLY A 432 35.52 -8.90 -21.44
CA GLY A 432 35.94 -9.17 -22.80
C GLY A 432 34.82 -9.50 -23.79
N HIS A 433 33.58 -9.12 -23.49
CA HIS A 433 32.41 -9.43 -24.32
C HIS A 433 32.29 -8.45 -25.51
N ALA A 434 33.08 -8.68 -26.57
CA ALA A 434 33.19 -7.83 -27.76
C ALA A 434 31.83 -7.55 -28.44
N GLU A 435 30.94 -8.54 -28.56
CA GLU A 435 29.60 -8.38 -29.14
C GLU A 435 28.71 -7.46 -28.32
N VAL A 436 28.77 -7.60 -27.00
CA VAL A 436 28.05 -6.71 -26.06
C VAL A 436 28.52 -5.27 -26.18
N VAL A 437 29.88 -5.08 -26.22
CA VAL A 437 30.49 -3.76 -26.38
C VAL A 437 30.04 -3.10 -27.69
N ARG A 438 30.06 -3.83 -28.80
CA ARG A 438 29.56 -3.32 -30.10
C ARG A 438 28.09 -2.94 -30.01
N PHE A 439 27.26 -3.81 -29.47
CA PHE A 439 25.81 -3.55 -29.32
C PHE A 439 25.55 -2.28 -28.52
N LEU A 440 26.21 -2.12 -27.37
CA LEU A 440 26.02 -0.94 -26.51
C LEU A 440 26.47 0.36 -27.22
N LEU A 441 27.60 0.31 -27.94
CA LEU A 441 28.13 1.47 -28.65
C LEU A 441 27.36 1.78 -29.95
N GLU A 442 27.16 0.79 -30.81
CA GLU A 442 26.62 1.00 -32.13
C GLU A 442 25.11 1.11 -32.19
N ALA A 443 24.40 0.27 -31.42
CA ALA A 443 22.92 0.22 -31.38
C ALA A 443 22.35 1.14 -30.32
N CYS A 444 22.88 1.09 -29.10
CA CYS A 444 22.34 1.87 -27.98
C CYS A 444 22.92 3.28 -27.88
N LYS A 445 24.03 3.57 -28.57
CA LYS A 445 24.71 4.88 -28.59
C LYS A 445 25.08 5.38 -27.19
N VAL A 446 25.49 4.47 -26.31
CA VAL A 446 25.90 4.83 -24.94
C VAL A 446 27.21 5.63 -24.97
N ASN A 447 27.44 6.44 -23.93
CA ASN A 447 28.70 7.17 -23.75
C ASN A 447 29.88 6.18 -23.76
N PRO A 448 30.88 6.31 -24.66
CA PRO A 448 32.03 5.38 -24.75
C PRO A 448 33.06 5.57 -23.65
N VAL A 449 33.04 6.71 -22.93
CA VAL A 449 34.05 7.09 -21.91
C VAL A 449 33.42 7.44 -20.55
N PRO A 450 32.42 6.68 -20.05
CA PRO A 450 31.92 6.92 -18.71
C PRO A 450 33.04 6.63 -17.69
N ARG A 451 33.03 7.32 -16.57
CA ARG A 451 33.97 7.08 -15.46
C ARG A 451 33.28 6.44 -14.29
N ASP A 452 33.89 5.42 -13.71
CA ASP A 452 33.48 4.82 -12.45
C ASP A 452 33.95 5.67 -11.24
N ARG A 453 33.68 5.21 -10.03
CA ARG A 453 34.08 5.91 -8.80
C ARG A 453 35.60 6.06 -8.60
N TRP A 454 36.40 5.25 -9.25
CA TRP A 454 37.85 5.32 -9.21
C TRP A 454 38.44 6.10 -10.38
N GLY A 455 37.59 6.57 -11.29
CA GLY A 455 37.96 7.32 -12.48
C GLY A 455 38.30 6.48 -13.71
N ASN A 456 38.17 5.15 -13.63
CA ASN A 456 38.43 4.24 -14.75
C ASN A 456 37.34 4.34 -15.82
N THR A 457 37.73 4.18 -17.04
CA THR A 457 36.85 4.07 -18.22
C THR A 457 36.72 2.60 -18.67
N PRO A 458 35.72 2.25 -19.50
CA PRO A 458 35.65 0.92 -20.12
C PRO A 458 36.96 0.52 -20.89
N MET A 459 37.68 1.48 -21.46
CA MET A 459 38.96 1.26 -22.10
C MET A 459 40.01 0.81 -21.08
N ASP A 460 40.06 1.47 -19.89
CA ASP A 460 41.02 1.13 -18.85
C ASP A 460 40.75 -0.29 -18.34
N GLU A 461 39.48 -0.67 -18.16
CA GLU A 461 39.10 -2.03 -17.79
C GLU A 461 39.53 -3.07 -18.83
N ALA A 462 39.25 -2.82 -20.11
CA ALA A 462 39.65 -3.73 -21.20
C ALA A 462 41.17 -3.92 -21.27
N VAL A 463 41.94 -2.85 -21.08
CA VAL A 463 43.42 -2.89 -21.07
C VAL A 463 43.89 -3.66 -19.82
N HIS A 464 43.32 -3.37 -18.64
CA HIS A 464 43.71 -4.00 -17.38
C HIS A 464 43.52 -5.53 -17.42
N PHE A 465 42.43 -6.00 -17.99
CA PHE A 465 42.11 -7.42 -18.10
C PHE A 465 42.61 -8.08 -19.39
N GLY A 466 43.28 -7.35 -20.26
CA GLY A 466 43.98 -7.88 -21.46
C GLY A 466 43.06 -8.23 -22.66
N HIS A 467 41.89 -7.62 -22.75
CA HIS A 467 40.89 -7.90 -23.80
C HIS A 467 41.15 -7.06 -25.05
N HIS A 468 42.14 -7.46 -25.86
CA HIS A 468 42.62 -6.71 -27.02
C HIS A 468 41.55 -6.43 -28.07
N ASP A 469 40.62 -7.36 -28.29
CA ASP A 469 39.52 -7.18 -29.24
C ASP A 469 38.60 -6.02 -28.79
N VAL A 470 38.30 -5.96 -27.53
CA VAL A 470 37.50 -4.89 -26.94
C VAL A 470 38.22 -3.55 -26.99
N VAL A 471 39.52 -3.55 -26.69
CA VAL A 471 40.38 -2.34 -26.82
C VAL A 471 40.33 -1.80 -28.23
N THR A 472 40.40 -2.67 -29.23
CA THR A 472 40.32 -2.28 -30.64
C THR A 472 38.97 -1.66 -30.98
N ILE A 473 37.87 -2.29 -30.59
CA ILE A 473 36.50 -1.80 -30.81
C ILE A 473 36.31 -0.41 -30.18
N LEU A 474 36.69 -0.24 -28.90
CA LEU A 474 36.56 1.03 -28.20
C LEU A 474 37.40 2.14 -28.85
N ARG A 475 38.61 1.83 -29.28
CA ARG A 475 39.51 2.77 -29.98
C ARG A 475 38.94 3.21 -31.33
N ASP A 476 38.50 2.24 -32.14
CA ASP A 476 37.96 2.50 -33.49
C ASP A 476 36.69 3.36 -33.37
N TYR A 477 35.82 3.03 -32.43
CA TYR A 477 34.61 3.81 -32.16
C TYR A 477 34.95 5.23 -31.74
N HIS A 478 35.91 5.42 -30.83
CA HIS A 478 36.35 6.74 -30.38
C HIS A 478 36.93 7.57 -31.52
N THR A 479 37.68 6.95 -32.44
CA THR A 479 38.27 7.63 -33.60
C THR A 479 37.20 8.06 -34.62
N GLN A 480 36.17 7.26 -34.82
CA GLN A 480 35.07 7.58 -35.74
C GLN A 480 34.13 8.66 -35.23
N TYR A 481 33.93 8.74 -33.91
CA TYR A 481 32.97 9.63 -33.28
C TYR A 481 33.57 10.79 -32.46
N SER A 482 34.89 10.92 -32.40
CA SER A 482 35.50 12.17 -31.92
C SER A 482 35.16 13.29 -32.90
N PRO A 483 34.57 14.41 -32.47
CA PRO A 483 34.36 15.54 -33.37
C PRO A 483 35.72 16.03 -33.81
N GLN A 484 35.98 15.93 -35.15
CA GLN A 484 37.10 16.63 -35.77
C GLN A 484 36.94 18.09 -35.35
N ALA A 485 38.01 18.66 -34.77
CA ALA A 485 38.07 20.08 -34.47
C ALA A 485 37.79 20.86 -35.73
N SER A 486 36.53 21.26 -35.92
CA SER A 486 36.12 22.15 -37.01
C SER A 486 36.65 23.53 -36.71
N GLY A 487 37.48 24.06 -37.63
CA GLY A 487 37.85 25.45 -37.67
C GLY A 487 36.66 26.40 -37.74
N PRO A 488 36.87 27.70 -37.63
CA PRO A 488 35.81 28.68 -37.37
C PRO A 488 34.74 28.68 -38.47
N LYS A 489 33.49 28.48 -38.14
CA LYS A 489 32.35 28.69 -39.04
C LYS A 489 32.01 30.16 -39.09
N GLU A 490 32.19 30.75 -40.25
CA GLU A 490 31.56 32.00 -40.66
C GLU A 490 30.06 31.94 -40.59
N ASN A 491 29.48 33.05 -40.16
CA ASN A 491 28.05 33.35 -40.11
C ASN A 491 27.37 33.13 -41.47
N ALA A 492 26.30 32.38 -41.50
CA ALA A 492 25.26 32.50 -42.51
C ALA A 492 23.87 32.50 -41.81
N GLU A 493 23.41 33.71 -41.56
CA GLU A 493 21.98 33.96 -41.43
C GLU A 493 21.29 33.64 -42.75
N GLN A 494 20.31 32.79 -42.77
CA GLN A 494 19.22 32.85 -43.77
C GLN A 494 17.95 32.20 -43.23
N ASN A 495 16.96 33.06 -43.11
CA ASN A 495 15.51 32.90 -43.12
C ASN A 495 14.94 31.55 -43.54
N LEU A 496 14.04 31.01 -42.73
CA LEU A 496 12.92 30.20 -43.16
C LEU A 496 11.65 30.61 -42.41
N ASP A 497 11.04 31.68 -42.94
CA ASP A 497 9.59 31.90 -42.86
C ASP A 497 8.92 30.98 -43.89
N GLY A 498 7.84 30.31 -43.47
CA GLY A 498 6.82 29.78 -44.39
C GLY A 498 6.82 28.26 -44.54
N MET A 499 5.90 27.62 -43.86
CA MET A 499 4.83 26.75 -44.37
C MET A 499 4.30 25.82 -43.25
N LEU A 500 3.09 26.15 -42.83
CA LEU A 500 2.00 25.28 -42.35
C LEU A 500 2.27 24.32 -41.22
#